data_f5587c7f6202b57b2e39750e2c82e65d
#
_entry.id   f5587c7f6202b57b2e39750e2c82e65d
#
_cell.length_a   1.000
_cell.length_b   1.000
_cell.length_c   1.000
_cell.angle_alpha   90.00
_cell.angle_beta   90.00
_cell.angle_gamma   90.00
#
_symmetry.space_group_name_H-M   'P 1'
#
loop_
_entity.id
_entity.type
_entity.pdbx_description
1 polymer ?
#
loop_
_entity_poly.entity_id
_entity_poly.type
_entity_poly.pdbx_seq_one_letter_code
_entity_poly.pdbx_strand_id
1 'polypeptide(L)'
;PCLNEEDQLPATLADLPRRVPGIDRVEWLVVDDGSTDRTVEVARAHGVDHIVKLTNNKGLASAFQAGLDAALKLGADVIVNTDADNQYSADAIPALVAPIVAGRADMVIGDRNVRDIDHFSPTKKALQRLGSWAVRQASGTDVPDATSGFRAYNREAALSLTVVSTFT
;
A
#
# COMPACT_ATOMS: atom_id res chain seq x y z
N PRO A 1 5.10 3.86 0.83
CA PRO A 1 5.83 4.65 1.83
C PRO A 1 7.07 3.89 2.31
N CYS A 2 8.17 4.62 2.57
CA CYS A 2 9.46 4.09 3.02
C CYS A 2 10.04 4.98 4.12
N LEU A 3 10.71 4.36 5.09
CA LEU A 3 11.51 5.05 6.10
C LEU A 3 12.69 4.16 6.51
N ASN A 4 13.91 4.50 6.07
CA ASN A 4 15.13 3.72 6.30
C ASN A 4 15.02 2.27 5.83
N GLU A 5 14.73 2.08 4.54
CA GLU A 5 14.48 0.78 3.90
C GLU A 5 15.58 0.43 2.87
N GLU A 6 16.80 0.98 3.01
CA GLU A 6 17.87 0.75 2.03
C GLU A 6 18.18 -0.73 1.80
N ASP A 7 17.99 -1.59 2.81
CA ASP A 7 18.27 -3.02 2.75
C ASP A 7 17.10 -3.83 2.15
N GLN A 8 15.84 -3.43 2.39
CA GLN A 8 14.65 -4.19 2.00
C GLN A 8 14.08 -3.74 0.64
N LEU A 9 14.21 -2.45 0.33
CA LEU A 9 13.64 -1.85 -0.87
C LEU A 9 14.11 -2.52 -2.18
N PRO A 10 15.37 -2.96 -2.34
CA PRO A 10 15.81 -3.66 -3.56
C PRO A 10 15.00 -4.93 -3.86
N ALA A 11 14.75 -5.75 -2.84
CA ALA A 11 13.99 -6.97 -2.97
C ALA A 11 12.53 -6.67 -3.32
N THR A 12 11.91 -5.73 -2.62
CA THR A 12 10.53 -5.28 -2.90
C THR A 12 10.39 -4.80 -4.34
N LEU A 13 11.30 -3.94 -4.82
CA LEU A 13 11.24 -3.41 -6.19
C LEU A 13 11.48 -4.49 -7.25
N ALA A 14 12.33 -5.48 -6.96
CA ALA A 14 12.59 -6.59 -7.89
C ALA A 14 11.34 -7.45 -8.10
N ASP A 15 10.50 -7.59 -7.09
CA ASP A 15 9.28 -8.41 -7.14
C ASP A 15 8.10 -7.64 -7.75
N LEU A 16 8.09 -6.31 -7.70
CA LEU A 16 6.97 -5.50 -8.20
C LEU A 16 6.80 -5.60 -9.73
N PRO A 17 5.58 -5.84 -10.23
CA PRO A 17 5.34 -5.98 -11.66
C PRO A 17 5.46 -4.63 -12.38
N ARG A 18 6.03 -4.67 -13.58
CA ARG A 18 6.00 -3.54 -14.56
C ARG A 18 4.85 -3.67 -15.55
N ARG A 19 4.09 -4.76 -15.47
CA ARG A 19 2.91 -5.01 -16.32
C ARG A 19 1.84 -5.69 -15.50
N VAL A 20 0.61 -5.18 -15.62
CA VAL A 20 -0.58 -5.73 -14.97
C VAL A 20 -1.65 -5.89 -16.03
N PRO A 21 -2.33 -7.04 -16.13
CA PRO A 21 -3.38 -7.24 -17.13
C PRO A 21 -4.48 -6.18 -17.02
N GLY A 22 -4.83 -5.58 -18.17
CA GLY A 22 -5.85 -4.53 -18.24
C GLY A 22 -5.37 -3.12 -17.85
N ILE A 23 -4.07 -2.96 -17.60
CA ILE A 23 -3.42 -1.68 -17.33
C ILE A 23 -2.41 -1.37 -18.43
N ASP A 24 -2.52 -0.22 -19.08
CA ASP A 24 -1.65 0.18 -20.19
C ASP A 24 -0.23 0.52 -19.72
N ARG A 25 -0.12 1.16 -18.54
CA ARG A 25 1.14 1.64 -17.99
C ARG A 25 1.20 1.45 -16.48
N VAL A 26 2.29 0.85 -15.99
CA VAL A 26 2.59 0.73 -14.56
C VAL A 26 3.78 1.59 -14.23
N GLU A 27 3.62 2.47 -13.25
CA GLU A 27 4.69 3.33 -12.73
C GLU A 27 4.86 3.08 -11.23
N TRP A 28 6.10 3.15 -10.78
CA TRP A 28 6.44 3.00 -9.38
C TRP A 28 6.66 4.37 -8.73
N LEU A 29 5.96 4.60 -7.64
CA LEU A 29 6.08 5.79 -6.80
C LEU A 29 6.58 5.39 -5.41
N VAL A 30 7.72 5.91 -5.01
CA VAL A 30 8.24 5.80 -3.64
C VAL A 30 7.96 7.10 -2.88
N VAL A 31 7.42 6.96 -1.67
CA VAL A 31 7.26 8.08 -0.74
C VAL A 31 8.24 7.89 0.41
N ASP A 32 9.30 8.68 0.41
CA ASP A 32 10.32 8.70 1.46
C ASP A 32 9.88 9.60 2.61
N ASP A 33 9.60 9.02 3.77
CA ASP A 33 9.16 9.75 4.97
C ASP A 33 10.35 10.31 5.80
N GLY A 34 11.34 10.83 5.10
CA GLY A 34 12.49 11.47 5.73
C GLY A 34 13.59 10.50 6.17
N SER A 35 13.88 9.49 5.35
CA SER A 35 14.99 8.56 5.59
C SER A 35 16.32 9.27 5.75
N THR A 36 17.17 8.71 6.61
CA THR A 36 18.52 9.16 6.91
C THR A 36 19.60 8.27 6.29
N ASP A 37 19.19 7.12 5.75
CA ASP A 37 20.00 6.15 5.02
C ASP A 37 19.98 6.42 3.50
N ARG A 38 20.37 5.44 2.69
CA ARG A 38 20.42 5.52 1.23
C ARG A 38 19.13 5.08 0.54
N THR A 39 17.98 5.04 1.24
CA THR A 39 16.68 4.61 0.66
C THR A 39 16.38 5.30 -0.66
N VAL A 40 16.56 6.62 -0.76
CA VAL A 40 16.25 7.40 -1.97
C VAL A 40 17.22 7.07 -3.12
N GLU A 41 18.50 6.90 -2.84
CA GLU A 41 19.51 6.51 -3.82
C GLU A 41 19.22 5.10 -4.36
N VAL A 42 18.84 4.18 -3.49
CA VAL A 42 18.46 2.82 -3.83
C VAL A 42 17.20 2.83 -4.72
N ALA A 43 16.17 3.58 -4.38
CA ALA A 43 14.98 3.72 -5.21
C ALA A 43 15.31 4.19 -6.63
N ARG A 44 16.16 5.21 -6.78
CA ARG A 44 16.62 5.71 -8.09
C ARG A 44 17.39 4.67 -8.88
N ALA A 45 18.31 3.97 -8.22
CA ALA A 45 19.15 2.95 -8.86
C ALA A 45 18.32 1.77 -9.40
N HIS A 46 17.15 1.46 -8.78
CA HIS A 46 16.25 0.40 -9.18
C HIS A 46 15.13 0.86 -10.13
N GLY A 47 15.23 2.07 -10.69
CA GLY A 47 14.34 2.54 -11.76
C GLY A 47 12.94 2.91 -11.27
N VAL A 48 12.81 3.42 -10.04
CA VAL A 48 11.56 4.03 -9.56
C VAL A 48 11.27 5.28 -10.41
N ASP A 49 10.04 5.38 -10.91
CA ASP A 49 9.64 6.43 -11.84
C ASP A 49 9.46 7.77 -11.12
N HIS A 50 8.92 7.73 -9.89
CA HIS A 50 8.62 8.93 -9.11
C HIS A 50 9.04 8.76 -7.66
N ILE A 51 9.56 9.84 -7.07
CA ILE A 51 9.94 9.88 -5.65
C ILE A 51 9.37 11.15 -5.03
N VAL A 52 8.57 10.99 -3.99
CA VAL A 52 8.14 12.05 -3.08
C VAL A 52 9.02 11.97 -1.84
N LYS A 53 9.72 13.05 -1.52
CA LYS A 53 10.52 13.14 -0.30
C LYS A 53 9.88 14.11 0.68
N LEU A 54 9.53 13.61 1.87
CA LEU A 54 9.09 14.44 2.98
C LEU A 54 10.31 14.97 3.74
N THR A 55 10.21 16.21 4.24
CA THR A 55 11.38 16.91 4.85
C THR A 55 11.83 16.27 6.15
N ASN A 56 10.90 15.63 6.88
CA ASN A 56 11.13 14.94 8.14
C ASN A 56 10.15 13.76 8.22
N ASN A 57 10.39 12.83 9.15
CA ASN A 57 9.41 11.80 9.47
C ASN A 57 8.09 12.44 9.91
N LYS A 58 7.04 12.28 9.08
CA LYS A 58 5.67 12.76 9.31
C LYS A 58 4.74 11.64 9.76
N GLY A 59 5.23 10.41 9.72
CA GLY A 59 4.47 9.19 10.01
C GLY A 59 3.75 8.62 8.79
N LEU A 60 3.44 7.33 8.88
CA LEU A 60 2.88 6.52 7.79
C LEU A 60 1.62 7.15 7.18
N ALA A 61 0.72 7.70 8.00
CA ALA A 61 -0.51 8.34 7.54
C ALA A 61 -0.23 9.52 6.59
N SER A 62 0.74 10.37 6.95
CA SER A 62 1.13 11.53 6.13
C SER A 62 1.85 11.10 4.85
N ALA A 63 2.70 10.09 4.94
CA ALA A 63 3.39 9.53 3.78
C ALA A 63 2.39 8.88 2.81
N PHE A 64 1.42 8.13 3.32
CA PHE A 64 0.34 7.56 2.53
C PHE A 64 -0.49 8.64 1.80
N GLN A 65 -0.92 9.69 2.51
CA GLN A 65 -1.67 10.79 1.90
C GLN A 65 -0.83 11.49 0.81
N ALA A 66 0.45 11.75 1.08
CA ALA A 66 1.35 12.35 0.09
C ALA A 66 1.51 11.46 -1.16
N GLY A 67 1.51 10.15 -0.98
CA GLY A 67 1.54 9.18 -2.08
C GLY A 67 0.27 9.20 -2.92
N LEU A 68 -0.91 9.22 -2.29
CA LEU A 68 -2.18 9.35 -2.99
C LEU A 68 -2.25 10.66 -3.79
N ASP A 69 -1.91 11.78 -3.16
CA ASP A 69 -1.92 13.10 -3.79
C ASP A 69 -0.98 13.16 -5.00
N ALA A 70 0.21 12.58 -4.87
CA ALA A 70 1.18 12.51 -5.94
C ALA A 70 0.68 11.63 -7.10
N ALA A 71 0.19 10.43 -6.81
CA ALA A 71 -0.34 9.53 -7.84
C ALA A 71 -1.52 10.14 -8.59
N LEU A 72 -2.44 10.80 -7.89
CA LEU A 72 -3.57 11.51 -8.49
C LEU A 72 -3.13 12.67 -9.39
N LYS A 73 -2.11 13.45 -8.99
CA LYS A 73 -1.50 14.53 -9.80
C LYS A 73 -0.78 13.99 -11.03
N LEU A 74 -0.18 12.83 -10.95
CA LEU A 74 0.46 12.13 -12.06
C LEU A 74 -0.55 11.51 -13.05
N GLY A 75 -1.84 11.54 -12.70
CA GLY A 75 -2.91 11.06 -13.58
C GLY A 75 -3.23 9.57 -13.43
N ALA A 76 -2.89 8.97 -12.30
CA ALA A 76 -3.21 7.56 -12.07
C ALA A 76 -4.71 7.31 -12.05
N ASP A 77 -5.17 6.28 -12.78
CA ASP A 77 -6.55 5.78 -12.77
C ASP A 77 -6.75 4.70 -11.71
N VAL A 78 -5.70 3.91 -11.46
CA VAL A 78 -5.66 2.89 -10.40
C VAL A 78 -4.41 3.08 -9.57
N ILE A 79 -4.55 3.05 -8.26
CA ILE A 79 -3.44 3.20 -7.30
C ILE A 79 -3.37 1.93 -6.46
N VAL A 80 -2.19 1.31 -6.38
CA VAL A 80 -1.93 0.20 -5.46
C VAL A 80 -0.95 0.68 -4.39
N ASN A 81 -1.35 0.55 -3.13
CA ASN A 81 -0.47 0.76 -1.99
C ASN A 81 0.11 -0.57 -1.52
N THR A 82 1.41 -0.59 -1.29
CA THR A 82 2.13 -1.71 -0.65
C THR A 82 3.21 -1.15 0.28
N ASP A 83 3.61 -1.94 1.26
CA ASP A 83 4.71 -1.58 2.15
C ASP A 83 6.06 -1.95 1.51
N ALA A 84 7.14 -1.29 1.95
CA ALA A 84 8.47 -1.45 1.35
C ALA A 84 9.26 -2.64 1.93
N ASP A 85 8.70 -3.36 2.89
CA ASP A 85 9.32 -4.44 3.66
C ASP A 85 9.14 -5.86 3.05
N ASN A 86 8.58 -5.91 1.83
CA ASN A 86 8.33 -7.14 1.06
C ASN A 86 7.44 -8.18 1.79
N GLN A 87 6.57 -7.75 2.73
CA GLN A 87 5.65 -8.66 3.42
C GLN A 87 4.45 -9.09 2.58
N TYR A 88 4.16 -8.38 1.49
CA TYR A 88 3.07 -8.69 0.59
C TYR A 88 3.60 -9.30 -0.72
N SER A 89 2.98 -10.39 -1.17
CA SER A 89 3.34 -10.97 -2.47
C SER A 89 2.92 -10.04 -3.61
N ALA A 90 3.89 -9.59 -4.38
CA ALA A 90 3.66 -8.77 -5.56
C ALA A 90 2.85 -9.51 -6.66
N ASP A 91 2.90 -10.85 -6.67
CA ASP A 91 2.09 -11.69 -7.56
C ASP A 91 0.59 -11.54 -7.34
N ALA A 92 0.16 -11.04 -6.17
CA ALA A 92 -1.24 -10.78 -5.88
C ALA A 92 -1.76 -9.47 -6.50
N ILE A 93 -0.88 -8.56 -6.96
CA ILE A 93 -1.28 -7.27 -7.54
C ILE A 93 -2.28 -7.41 -8.70
N PRO A 94 -2.10 -8.31 -9.68
CA PRO A 94 -3.08 -8.50 -10.74
C PRO A 94 -4.48 -8.88 -10.21
N ALA A 95 -4.56 -9.74 -9.20
CA ALA A 95 -5.83 -10.14 -8.60
C ALA A 95 -6.48 -8.99 -7.81
N LEU A 96 -5.66 -8.14 -7.17
CA LEU A 96 -6.11 -6.96 -6.43
C LEU A 96 -6.70 -5.89 -7.38
N VAL A 97 -6.11 -5.72 -8.55
CA VAL A 97 -6.49 -4.70 -9.54
C VAL A 97 -7.67 -5.15 -10.42
N ALA A 98 -7.79 -6.44 -10.72
CA ALA A 98 -8.79 -6.96 -11.65
C ALA A 98 -10.26 -6.55 -11.35
N PRO A 99 -10.75 -6.52 -10.10
CA PRO A 99 -12.11 -6.06 -9.81
C PRO A 99 -12.32 -4.57 -10.12
N ILE A 100 -11.29 -3.73 -9.95
CA ILE A 100 -11.33 -2.30 -10.23
C ILE A 100 -11.39 -2.06 -11.75
N VAL A 101 -10.51 -2.71 -12.50
CA VAL A 101 -10.48 -2.64 -13.98
C VAL A 101 -11.81 -3.11 -14.58
N ALA A 102 -12.43 -4.10 -13.97
CA ALA A 102 -13.76 -4.61 -14.38
C ALA A 102 -14.94 -3.72 -13.93
N GLY A 103 -14.70 -2.61 -13.23
CA GLY A 103 -15.75 -1.73 -12.71
C GLY A 103 -16.63 -2.37 -11.63
N ARG A 104 -16.15 -3.39 -10.95
CA ARG A 104 -16.89 -4.15 -9.92
C ARG A 104 -16.60 -3.68 -8.50
N ALA A 105 -15.54 -2.92 -8.31
CA ALA A 105 -15.13 -2.38 -7.02
C ALA A 105 -14.39 -1.06 -7.20
N ASP A 106 -14.55 -0.15 -6.25
CA ASP A 106 -13.81 1.12 -6.18
C ASP A 106 -12.55 0.99 -5.35
N MET A 107 -12.55 0.06 -4.39
CA MET A 107 -11.43 -0.28 -3.53
C MET A 107 -11.38 -1.80 -3.30
N VAL A 108 -10.17 -2.35 -3.30
CA VAL A 108 -9.91 -3.76 -2.99
C VAL A 108 -8.82 -3.83 -1.91
N ILE A 109 -9.04 -4.65 -0.90
CA ILE A 109 -8.10 -4.85 0.21
C ILE A 109 -7.55 -6.27 0.11
N GLY A 110 -6.22 -6.38 0.08
CA GLY A 110 -5.53 -7.67 0.13
C GLY A 110 -5.58 -8.26 1.54
N ASP A 111 -6.08 -9.48 1.65
CA ASP A 111 -6.06 -10.24 2.91
C ASP A 111 -4.67 -10.86 3.09
N ARG A 112 -4.02 -10.55 4.20
CA ARG A 112 -2.70 -11.12 4.57
C ARG A 112 -2.78 -12.58 5.00
N ASN A 113 -4.00 -13.15 5.06
CA ASN A 113 -4.21 -14.50 5.57
C ASN A 113 -3.55 -14.73 6.94
N VAL A 114 -3.78 -13.79 7.87
CA VAL A 114 -3.15 -13.72 9.20
C VAL A 114 -3.21 -15.06 9.97
N ARG A 115 -4.06 -15.98 9.54
CA ARG A 115 -4.17 -17.33 10.13
C ARG A 115 -2.91 -18.16 9.90
N ASP A 116 -2.21 -17.93 8.80
CA ASP A 116 -1.07 -18.74 8.34
C ASP A 116 0.31 -18.09 8.68
N ILE A 117 0.30 -16.93 9.36
CA ILE A 117 1.54 -16.27 9.78
C ILE A 117 2.02 -16.88 11.09
N ASP A 118 3.05 -17.71 11.04
CA ASP A 118 3.60 -18.45 12.17
C ASP A 118 4.21 -17.58 13.29
N HIS A 119 4.59 -16.34 12.97
CA HIS A 119 5.26 -15.44 13.91
C HIS A 119 4.32 -14.58 14.77
N PHE A 120 3.00 -14.66 14.56
CA PHE A 120 2.06 -13.90 15.38
C PHE A 120 1.62 -14.67 16.62
N SER A 121 1.83 -14.05 17.79
CA SER A 121 1.32 -14.59 19.04
C SER A 121 -0.23 -14.74 19.02
N PRO A 122 -0.80 -15.71 19.73
CA PRO A 122 -2.25 -15.89 19.81
C PRO A 122 -3.02 -14.63 20.21
N THR A 123 -2.41 -13.81 21.06
CA THR A 123 -2.98 -12.54 21.53
C THR A 123 -3.06 -11.50 20.41
N LYS A 124 -2.04 -11.39 19.55
CA LYS A 124 -2.05 -10.50 18.39
C LYS A 124 -3.09 -10.93 17.38
N LYS A 125 -3.21 -12.24 17.10
CA LYS A 125 -4.24 -12.80 16.21
C LYS A 125 -5.66 -12.51 16.71
N ALA A 126 -5.89 -12.61 18.04
CA ALA A 126 -7.19 -12.32 18.65
C ALA A 126 -7.55 -10.82 18.57
N LEU A 127 -6.58 -9.93 18.87
CA LEU A 127 -6.78 -8.47 18.83
C LEU A 127 -7.09 -7.99 17.40
N GLN A 128 -6.43 -8.54 16.40
CA GLN A 128 -6.62 -8.21 15.00
C GLN A 128 -7.99 -8.69 14.49
N ARG A 129 -8.45 -9.87 14.91
CA ARG A 129 -9.81 -10.35 14.64
C ARG A 129 -10.88 -9.44 15.26
N LEU A 130 -10.67 -8.99 16.50
CA LEU A 130 -11.57 -8.08 17.18
C LEU A 130 -11.64 -6.73 16.46
N GLY A 131 -10.48 -6.18 16.03
CA GLY A 131 -10.40 -4.95 15.25
C GLY A 131 -11.13 -5.06 13.91
N SER A 132 -10.87 -6.11 13.14
CA SER A 132 -11.56 -6.35 11.86
C SER A 132 -13.06 -6.60 12.05
N TRP A 133 -13.46 -7.28 13.13
CA TRP A 133 -14.89 -7.43 13.47
C TRP A 133 -15.56 -6.09 13.79
N ALA A 134 -14.91 -5.24 14.59
CA ALA A 134 -15.45 -3.93 14.94
C ALA A 134 -15.60 -3.03 13.69
N VAL A 135 -14.63 -3.05 12.77
CA VAL A 135 -14.71 -2.30 11.50
C VAL A 135 -15.84 -2.83 10.63
N ARG A 136 -16.01 -4.16 10.51
CA ARG A 136 -17.13 -4.77 9.78
C ARG A 136 -18.47 -4.33 10.32
N GLN A 137 -18.63 -4.32 11.65
CA GLN A 137 -19.88 -3.88 12.28
C GLN A 137 -20.16 -2.39 12.06
N ALA A 138 -19.12 -1.55 12.08
CA ALA A 138 -19.25 -0.12 11.91
C ALA A 138 -19.46 0.30 10.44
N SER A 139 -18.87 -0.42 9.49
CA SER A 139 -18.89 -0.07 8.06
C SER A 139 -19.96 -0.81 7.26
N GLY A 140 -20.53 -1.89 7.79
CA GLY A 140 -21.44 -2.76 7.06
C GLY A 140 -20.79 -3.56 5.92
N THR A 141 -19.45 -3.60 5.88
CA THR A 141 -18.67 -4.30 4.83
C THR A 141 -18.07 -5.59 5.37
N ASP A 142 -18.01 -6.63 4.55
CA ASP A 142 -17.36 -7.89 4.91
C ASP A 142 -15.88 -7.89 4.49
N VAL A 143 -15.07 -7.11 5.20
CA VAL A 143 -13.61 -7.01 4.96
C VAL A 143 -12.87 -7.84 6.02
N PRO A 144 -12.21 -8.95 5.63
CA PRO A 144 -11.52 -9.85 6.58
C PRO A 144 -10.33 -9.19 7.27
N ASP A 145 -9.56 -8.38 6.55
CA ASP A 145 -8.36 -7.68 7.05
C ASP A 145 -8.42 -6.18 6.74
N ALA A 146 -9.25 -5.46 7.49
CA ALA A 146 -9.41 -4.01 7.35
C ALA A 146 -8.13 -3.22 7.70
N THR A 147 -7.17 -3.85 8.38
CA THR A 147 -5.90 -3.24 8.78
C THR A 147 -4.77 -3.44 7.78
N SER A 148 -4.99 -4.22 6.72
CA SER A 148 -3.99 -4.45 5.68
C SER A 148 -3.58 -3.15 4.99
N GLY A 149 -2.28 -2.90 4.85
CA GLY A 149 -1.72 -1.82 4.03
C GLY A 149 -1.80 -2.11 2.53
N PHE A 150 -1.99 -3.38 2.14
CA PHE A 150 -2.02 -3.80 0.74
C PHE A 150 -3.40 -3.57 0.12
N ARG A 151 -3.55 -2.50 -0.63
CA ARG A 151 -4.84 -2.03 -1.15
C ARG A 151 -4.72 -1.49 -2.55
N ALA A 152 -5.79 -1.65 -3.33
CA ALA A 152 -5.95 -0.97 -4.60
C ALA A 152 -7.17 -0.04 -4.56
N TYR A 153 -7.10 1.07 -5.28
CA TYR A 153 -8.13 2.10 -5.37
C TYR A 153 -8.32 2.51 -6.82
N ASN A 154 -9.55 2.77 -7.24
CA ASN A 154 -9.75 3.57 -8.43
C ASN A 154 -9.54 5.06 -8.09
N ARG A 155 -9.54 5.91 -9.13
CA ARG A 155 -9.33 7.36 -8.99
C ARG A 155 -10.38 8.02 -8.10
N GLU A 156 -11.65 7.63 -8.21
CA GLU A 156 -12.75 8.24 -7.45
C GLU A 156 -12.65 7.90 -5.97
N ALA A 157 -12.37 6.64 -5.63
CA ALA A 157 -12.13 6.23 -4.26
C ALA A 157 -10.91 6.97 -3.67
N ALA A 158 -9.81 7.06 -4.42
CA ALA A 158 -8.60 7.76 -3.98
C ALA A 158 -8.85 9.25 -3.70
N LEU A 159 -9.64 9.93 -4.54
CA LEU A 159 -10.06 11.32 -4.33
C LEU A 159 -10.95 11.52 -3.10
N SER A 160 -11.74 10.50 -2.75
CA SER A 160 -12.66 10.54 -1.61
C SER A 160 -11.99 10.19 -0.27
N LEU A 161 -10.78 9.62 -0.32
CA LEU A 161 -10.03 9.25 0.87
C LEU A 161 -9.44 10.48 1.56
N THR A 162 -9.74 10.61 2.85
CA THR A 162 -9.10 11.59 3.73
C THR A 162 -8.55 10.88 4.95
N VAL A 163 -7.26 10.99 5.17
CA VAL A 163 -6.61 10.41 6.36
C VAL A 163 -6.75 11.41 7.52
N VAL A 164 -7.59 11.07 8.50
CA VAL A 164 -7.91 11.95 9.64
C VAL A 164 -7.13 11.60 10.92
N SER A 165 -6.35 10.52 10.91
CA SER A 165 -5.65 10.02 12.08
C SER A 165 -4.15 9.88 11.80
N THR A 166 -3.33 10.33 12.76
CA THR A 166 -1.88 10.11 12.76
C THR A 166 -1.47 8.88 13.58
N PHE A 167 -2.45 8.12 14.09
CA PHE A 167 -2.17 6.86 14.79
C PHE A 167 -1.83 5.77 13.78
N THR A 168 -0.61 5.31 13.86
CA THR A 168 -0.08 4.12 13.21
C THR A 168 0.45 3.15 14.27
#